data_197933f95b0865ce2fb6f6513fed2fc9
#
_entry.id   197933f95b0865ce2fb6f6513fed2fc9
#
_cell.length_a   1.000
_cell.length_b   1.000
_cell.length_c   1.000
_cell.angle_alpha   90.00
_cell.angle_beta   90.00
_cell.angle_gamma   90.00
#
_symmetry.space_group_name_H-M   'P 1'
#
loop_
_entity.id
_entity.type
_entity.pdbx_description
1 polymer ?
#
loop_
_entity_poly.entity_id
_entity_poly.type
_entity_poly.pdbx_seq_one_letter_code
_entity_poly.pdbx_strand_id
1 'polypeptide(L)'
;MYKRLLIIALSLLFSGVAFAQEQQDPWIWPDDHIKDALFLRIGVGPRIGGGMAMATEPSFFDFDLKGNLAYQIGATLNFQMANHSSVKPHGIGHWGLEIEALYGSRNYKSGDETMAMRCLEIPILLQFYITQGFLLEAGLTTVKLLNVSPGYLQTGGVVAYVGGIKGNDVMFSAGLCYKTSFGLDFGFRYNYGLSEWAENFHSKSSAAMVSVSYLFSLIK
;
A
#
# COMPACT_ATOMS: atom_id res chain seq x y z
N MET A 1 -14.99 -15.38 -15.82
CA MET A 1 -13.62 -15.10 -16.29
C MET A 1 -12.69 -14.70 -15.15
N TYR A 2 -13.07 -13.81 -14.24
CA TYR A 2 -12.23 -13.28 -13.14
C TYR A 2 -11.73 -14.33 -12.13
N LYS A 3 -12.50 -15.36 -11.79
CA LYS A 3 -12.08 -16.42 -10.84
C LYS A 3 -10.86 -17.20 -11.32
N ARG A 4 -10.70 -17.41 -12.64
CA ARG A 4 -9.52 -18.12 -13.21
C ARG A 4 -8.27 -17.25 -13.20
N LEU A 5 -8.40 -15.95 -13.45
CA LEU A 5 -7.29 -14.99 -13.36
C LEU A 5 -6.77 -14.85 -11.92
N LEU A 6 -7.66 -14.85 -10.93
CA LEU A 6 -7.29 -14.78 -9.52
C LEU A 6 -6.50 -16.04 -9.09
N ILE A 7 -6.91 -17.22 -9.55
CA ILE A 7 -6.21 -18.49 -9.24
C ILE A 7 -4.82 -18.51 -9.89
N ILE A 8 -4.69 -18.03 -11.12
CA ILE A 8 -3.39 -17.95 -11.80
C ILE A 8 -2.48 -16.93 -11.10
N ALA A 9 -2.99 -15.78 -10.68
CA ALA A 9 -2.22 -14.79 -9.94
C ALA A 9 -1.76 -15.32 -8.56
N LEU A 10 -2.64 -16.04 -7.84
CA LEU A 10 -2.27 -16.71 -6.59
C LEU A 10 -1.25 -17.83 -6.82
N SER A 11 -1.40 -18.64 -7.86
CA SER A 11 -0.45 -19.73 -8.12
C SER A 11 0.93 -19.21 -8.54
N LEU A 12 1.02 -18.08 -9.25
CA LEU A 12 2.28 -17.42 -9.58
C LEU A 12 2.95 -16.81 -8.33
N LEU A 13 2.17 -16.26 -7.39
CA LEU A 13 2.67 -15.79 -6.10
C LEU A 13 3.24 -16.94 -5.26
N PHE A 14 2.53 -18.08 -5.19
CA PHE A 14 2.99 -19.25 -4.42
C PHE A 14 4.16 -19.99 -5.08
N SER A 15 4.24 -20.04 -6.40
CA SER A 15 5.39 -20.66 -7.08
C SER A 15 6.68 -19.83 -6.90
N GLY A 16 6.58 -18.50 -6.83
CA GLY A 16 7.70 -17.63 -6.50
C GLY A 16 8.28 -17.88 -5.09
N VAL A 17 7.44 -18.26 -4.13
CA VAL A 17 7.87 -18.58 -2.75
C VAL A 17 8.69 -19.89 -2.69
N ALA A 18 8.37 -20.86 -3.53
CA ALA A 18 9.09 -22.16 -3.53
C ALA A 18 10.51 -22.08 -4.11
N PHE A 19 10.76 -21.17 -5.05
CA PHE A 19 12.10 -20.98 -5.64
C PHE A 19 13.04 -20.12 -4.79
N ALA A 20 12.54 -19.37 -3.80
CA ALA A 20 13.34 -18.48 -2.96
C ALA A 20 14.05 -19.19 -1.80
N GLN A 21 13.85 -20.50 -1.63
CA GLN A 21 14.35 -21.23 -0.46
C GLN A 21 15.83 -21.64 -0.53
N GLU A 22 16.53 -21.50 -1.65
CA GLU A 22 17.90 -22.03 -1.81
C GLU A 22 19.01 -20.99 -1.96
N GLN A 23 18.72 -19.71 -2.04
CA GLN A 23 19.76 -18.70 -2.18
C GLN A 23 19.91 -17.89 -0.89
N GLN A 24 21.09 -17.98 -0.26
CA GLN A 24 21.50 -17.09 0.85
C GLN A 24 21.33 -15.65 0.39
N ASP A 25 20.36 -14.99 0.97
CA ASP A 25 19.89 -13.70 0.53
C ASP A 25 20.72 -12.58 1.17
N PRO A 26 21.57 -11.87 0.41
CA PRO A 26 22.40 -10.78 0.95
C PRO A 26 21.56 -9.62 1.49
N TRP A 27 20.25 -9.61 1.22
CA TRP A 27 19.33 -8.56 1.69
C TRP A 27 18.81 -8.81 3.09
N ILE A 28 18.87 -10.03 3.60
CA ILE A 28 18.10 -10.36 4.78
C ILE A 28 18.95 -10.57 6.02
N TRP A 29 20.19 -11.11 5.94
CA TRP A 29 20.96 -11.42 7.16
C TRP A 29 22.48 -11.40 6.95
N PRO A 30 23.24 -10.78 7.86
CA PRO A 30 24.69 -10.93 7.90
C PRO A 30 25.09 -12.27 8.49
N ASP A 31 26.25 -12.76 8.09
CA ASP A 31 26.89 -13.97 8.61
C ASP A 31 26.98 -14.02 10.14
N ASP A 32 27.00 -15.23 10.69
CA ASP A 32 26.95 -15.61 12.10
C ASP A 32 28.02 -15.00 13.04
N HIS A 33 28.80 -14.02 12.63
CA HIS A 33 29.92 -13.51 13.38
C HIS A 33 29.64 -12.30 14.29
N ILE A 34 28.45 -11.72 14.24
CA ILE A 34 28.09 -10.55 15.08
C ILE A 34 27.10 -11.00 16.15
N LYS A 35 27.63 -11.49 17.24
CA LYS A 35 26.87 -12.09 18.35
C LYS A 35 26.24 -11.01 19.18
N ASP A 36 25.56 -10.19 19.28
CA ASP A 36 24.91 -9.28 20.23
C ASP A 36 24.69 -7.83 19.76
N ALA A 37 24.78 -7.56 18.45
CA ALA A 37 24.52 -6.23 17.94
C ALA A 37 23.08 -6.09 17.39
N LEU A 38 22.45 -4.97 17.69
CA LEU A 38 21.26 -4.52 16.99
C LEU A 38 21.66 -4.20 15.54
N PHE A 39 21.08 -4.91 14.59
CA PHE A 39 21.36 -4.69 13.18
C PHE A 39 20.28 -3.79 12.58
N LEU A 40 20.70 -2.69 11.96
CA LEU A 40 19.82 -1.77 11.26
C LEU A 40 20.22 -1.73 9.78
N ARG A 41 19.30 -2.08 8.91
CA ARG A 41 19.44 -1.90 7.47
C ARG A 41 18.49 -0.81 7.00
N ILE A 42 18.99 0.09 6.17
CA ILE A 42 18.21 1.19 5.61
C ILE A 42 18.18 1.03 4.09
N GLY A 43 16.98 0.99 3.52
CA GLY A 43 16.74 0.95 2.09
C GLY A 43 15.90 2.14 1.64
N VAL A 44 16.18 2.66 0.45
CA VAL A 44 15.39 3.71 -0.19
C VAL A 44 15.17 3.36 -1.65
N GLY A 45 14.03 3.72 -2.20
CA GLY A 45 13.80 3.47 -3.61
C GLY A 45 12.49 3.98 -4.17
N PRO A 46 12.31 3.92 -5.49
CA PRO A 46 11.06 4.26 -6.14
C PRO A 46 10.00 3.20 -5.90
N ARG A 47 8.74 3.63 -5.85
CA ARG A 47 7.56 2.77 -5.76
C ARG A 47 6.50 3.21 -6.76
N ILE A 48 5.88 2.24 -7.40
CA ILE A 48 4.73 2.43 -8.28
C ILE A 48 3.64 1.42 -7.91
N GLY A 49 2.40 1.82 -7.97
CA GLY A 49 1.27 0.94 -7.68
C GLY A 49 0.03 1.28 -8.50
N GLY A 50 -0.83 0.30 -8.63
CA GLY A 50 -2.12 0.40 -9.27
C GLY A 50 -3.15 -0.49 -8.58
N GLY A 51 -4.41 -0.12 -8.68
CA GLY A 51 -5.48 -0.87 -8.02
C GLY A 51 -6.84 -0.28 -8.25
N MET A 52 -7.72 -0.45 -7.28
CA MET A 52 -9.09 0.05 -7.31
C MET A 52 -9.39 0.88 -6.06
N ALA A 53 -9.90 2.09 -6.26
CA ALA A 53 -10.53 2.87 -5.21
C ALA A 53 -11.97 2.39 -5.02
N MET A 54 -12.45 2.43 -3.78
CA MET A 54 -13.80 2.07 -3.39
C MET A 54 -14.34 3.13 -2.44
N ALA A 55 -15.58 3.54 -2.63
CA ALA A 55 -16.30 4.37 -1.68
C ALA A 55 -17.02 3.44 -0.69
N THR A 56 -16.77 3.63 0.60
CA THR A 56 -17.44 2.90 1.67
C THR A 56 -18.48 3.79 2.32
N GLU A 57 -19.68 3.26 2.56
CA GLU A 57 -20.80 3.98 3.18
C GLU A 57 -21.26 5.25 2.40
N PRO A 58 -21.59 5.13 1.10
CA PRO A 58 -22.18 6.27 0.38
C PRO A 58 -23.60 6.50 0.93
N SER A 59 -23.78 7.50 1.77
CA SER A 59 -25.08 7.82 2.35
C SER A 59 -25.49 9.26 2.13
N PHE A 60 -25.58 9.69 0.88
CA PHE A 60 -26.25 10.93 0.56
C PHE A 60 -26.81 10.90 -0.87
N PHE A 61 -28.14 11.05 -1.03
CA PHE A 61 -28.85 11.03 -2.32
C PHE A 61 -28.42 9.88 -3.22
N ASP A 62 -29.07 8.79 -3.33
CA ASP A 62 -29.00 7.70 -4.33
C ASP A 62 -27.85 7.73 -5.38
N PHE A 63 -26.69 8.34 -5.04
CA PHE A 63 -25.50 8.34 -5.88
C PHE A 63 -24.75 7.00 -5.66
N ASP A 64 -24.86 6.11 -6.64
CA ASP A 64 -24.10 4.87 -6.68
C ASP A 64 -22.64 5.18 -7.09
N LEU A 65 -21.81 5.50 -6.10
CA LEU A 65 -20.37 5.69 -6.31
C LEU A 65 -19.69 4.33 -6.49
N LYS A 66 -19.42 3.96 -7.72
CA LYS A 66 -18.66 2.75 -8.06
C LYS A 66 -17.18 3.02 -7.99
N GLY A 67 -16.46 2.06 -7.40
CA GLY A 67 -15.00 2.10 -7.40
C GLY A 67 -14.45 2.03 -8.82
N ASN A 68 -13.36 2.76 -9.03
CA ASN A 68 -12.66 2.80 -10.31
C ASN A 68 -11.14 2.73 -10.08
N LEU A 69 -10.36 2.81 -11.15
CA LEU A 69 -8.92 2.69 -11.11
C LEU A 69 -8.27 3.69 -10.15
N ALA A 70 -7.30 3.20 -9.41
CA ALA A 70 -6.40 4.00 -8.59
C ALA A 70 -4.96 3.73 -9.00
N TYR A 71 -4.10 4.74 -8.92
CA TYR A 71 -2.67 4.60 -9.12
C TYR A 71 -1.88 5.46 -8.14
N GLN A 72 -0.65 5.07 -7.90
CA GLN A 72 0.28 5.79 -7.04
C GLN A 72 1.71 5.65 -7.57
N ILE A 73 2.51 6.69 -7.37
CA ILE A 73 3.93 6.73 -7.69
C ILE A 73 4.66 7.57 -6.66
N GLY A 74 5.85 7.16 -6.26
CA GLY A 74 6.65 7.91 -5.30
C GLY A 74 7.90 7.18 -4.86
N ALA A 75 8.26 7.40 -3.60
CA ALA A 75 9.44 6.82 -2.98
C ALA A 75 9.08 6.14 -1.66
N THR A 76 9.84 5.13 -1.32
CA THR A 76 9.78 4.40 -0.05
C THR A 76 11.11 4.46 0.66
N LEU A 77 11.06 4.57 1.98
CA LEU A 77 12.19 4.47 2.91
C LEU A 77 11.88 3.33 3.87
N ASN A 78 12.74 2.33 3.90
CA ASN A 78 12.57 1.12 4.68
C ASN A 78 13.67 0.98 5.73
N PHE A 79 13.27 0.75 6.97
CA PHE A 79 14.14 0.44 8.11
C PHE A 79 13.87 -0.99 8.55
N GLN A 80 14.86 -1.84 8.48
CA GLN A 80 14.76 -3.21 8.94
C GLN A 80 15.63 -3.38 10.17
N MET A 81 15.00 -3.85 11.26
CA MET A 81 15.66 -4.08 12.54
C MET A 81 15.72 -5.57 12.82
N ALA A 82 16.90 -6.06 13.16
CA ALA A 82 17.12 -7.42 13.58
C ALA A 82 17.88 -7.45 14.91
N ASN A 83 17.41 -8.26 15.85
CA ASN A 83 18.15 -8.54 17.08
C ASN A 83 18.69 -9.96 17.01
N HIS A 84 19.99 -10.11 17.19
CA HIS A 84 20.68 -11.41 17.08
C HIS A 84 20.20 -12.45 18.08
N SER A 85 19.81 -12.06 19.28
CA SER A 85 19.30 -12.99 20.31
C SER A 85 17.94 -13.60 19.98
N SER A 86 17.20 -13.01 19.06
CA SER A 86 15.88 -13.47 18.58
C SER A 86 15.98 -14.27 17.28
N VAL A 87 17.18 -14.40 16.73
CA VAL A 87 17.41 -14.99 15.42
C VAL A 87 17.22 -16.49 15.48
N LYS A 88 16.04 -16.93 15.16
CA LYS A 88 15.91 -18.26 14.57
C LYS A 88 16.63 -18.22 13.22
N PRO A 89 17.40 -19.26 12.86
CA PRO A 89 17.99 -19.33 11.53
C PRO A 89 16.89 -19.02 10.50
N HIS A 90 17.15 -18.10 9.58
CA HIS A 90 16.24 -17.67 8.50
C HIS A 90 15.34 -16.45 8.73
N GLY A 91 15.64 -15.58 9.68
CA GLY A 91 15.03 -14.23 9.67
C GLY A 91 13.55 -14.12 10.06
N ILE A 92 12.98 -15.14 10.64
CA ILE A 92 11.58 -15.16 11.06
C ILE A 92 11.42 -14.33 12.33
N GLY A 93 10.43 -13.43 12.36
CA GLY A 93 10.06 -12.67 13.55
C GLY A 93 10.77 -11.31 13.69
N HIS A 94 11.36 -10.80 12.63
CA HIS A 94 11.96 -9.46 12.63
C HIS A 94 10.94 -8.38 12.32
N TRP A 95 11.24 -7.19 12.81
CA TRP A 95 10.43 -6.00 12.62
C TRP A 95 11.08 -5.04 11.64
N GLY A 96 10.26 -4.27 10.96
CA GLY A 96 10.68 -3.18 10.12
C GLY A 96 9.70 -2.01 10.24
N LEU A 97 10.16 -0.87 9.77
CA LEU A 97 9.36 0.34 9.59
C LEU A 97 9.50 0.78 8.15
N GLU A 98 8.39 1.04 7.49
CA GLU A 98 8.36 1.61 6.14
C GLU A 98 7.64 2.95 6.17
N ILE A 99 8.26 3.95 5.56
CA ILE A 99 7.70 5.29 5.38
C ILE A 99 7.71 5.59 3.90
N GLU A 100 6.58 6.02 3.37
CA GLU A 100 6.45 6.29 1.95
C GLU A 100 5.99 7.74 1.71
N ALA A 101 6.32 8.27 0.54
CA ALA A 101 5.78 9.51 0.02
C ALA A 101 5.28 9.25 -1.40
N LEU A 102 3.96 9.19 -1.56
CA LEU A 102 3.29 8.73 -2.78
C LEU A 102 2.36 9.82 -3.31
N TYR A 103 2.51 10.16 -4.58
CA TYR A 103 1.52 10.92 -5.32
C TYR A 103 0.60 9.93 -6.03
N GLY A 104 -0.71 10.09 -5.86
CA GLY A 104 -1.70 9.18 -6.40
C GLY A 104 -2.96 9.85 -6.93
N SER A 105 -3.75 9.04 -7.61
CA SER A 105 -5.11 9.38 -8.00
C SER A 105 -6.02 8.22 -7.65
N ARG A 106 -7.15 8.56 -7.04
CA ARG A 106 -8.26 7.64 -6.75
C ARG A 106 -9.46 8.10 -7.56
N ASN A 107 -9.95 7.23 -8.42
CA ASN A 107 -11.05 7.57 -9.30
C ASN A 107 -12.31 6.87 -8.81
N TYR A 108 -13.44 7.58 -8.92
CA TYR A 108 -14.76 7.08 -8.60
C TYR A 108 -15.69 7.34 -9.78
N LYS A 109 -16.56 6.39 -10.07
CA LYS A 109 -17.54 6.52 -11.16
C LYS A 109 -18.94 6.69 -10.59
N SER A 110 -19.68 7.69 -11.08
CA SER A 110 -21.09 7.89 -10.80
C SER A 110 -21.83 8.06 -12.13
N GLY A 111 -22.71 7.13 -12.48
CA GLY A 111 -23.30 7.08 -13.80
C GLY A 111 -22.24 6.96 -14.90
N ASP A 112 -22.23 7.92 -15.83
CA ASP A 112 -21.26 7.98 -16.94
C ASP A 112 -20.03 8.86 -16.61
N GLU A 113 -20.04 9.58 -15.51
CA GLU A 113 -18.96 10.49 -15.13
C GLU A 113 -17.94 9.82 -14.20
N THR A 114 -16.67 10.21 -14.38
CA THR A 114 -15.57 9.76 -13.54
C THR A 114 -14.98 10.94 -12.79
N MET A 115 -15.03 10.90 -11.48
CA MET A 115 -14.41 11.87 -10.59
C MET A 115 -13.01 11.38 -10.23
N ALA A 116 -11.99 12.19 -10.48
CA ALA A 116 -10.61 11.92 -10.13
C ALA A 116 -10.21 12.72 -8.89
N MET A 117 -9.75 12.04 -7.84
CA MET A 117 -9.20 12.63 -6.63
C MET A 117 -7.68 12.47 -6.63
N ARG A 118 -6.95 13.56 -6.80
CA ARG A 118 -5.48 13.57 -6.72
C ARG A 118 -5.03 13.82 -5.30
N CYS A 119 -4.14 13.02 -4.79
CA CYS A 119 -3.70 13.06 -3.40
C CYS A 119 -2.19 12.82 -3.24
N LEU A 120 -1.67 13.33 -2.15
CA LEU A 120 -0.38 12.96 -1.59
C LEU A 120 -0.63 12.06 -0.39
N GLU A 121 -0.05 10.87 -0.41
CA GLU A 121 -0.19 9.85 0.62
C GLU A 121 1.15 9.65 1.33
N ILE A 122 1.12 9.60 2.67
CA ILE A 122 2.28 9.33 3.50
C ILE A 122 1.94 8.14 4.41
N PRO A 123 2.14 6.90 3.93
CA PRO A 123 2.05 5.71 4.75
C PRO A 123 3.20 5.61 5.76
N ILE A 124 2.88 5.21 6.98
CA ILE A 124 3.83 4.81 8.03
C ILE A 124 3.40 3.42 8.48
N LEU A 125 4.20 2.41 8.15
CA LEU A 125 3.83 1.01 8.26
C LEU A 125 4.85 0.25 9.09
N LEU A 126 4.35 -0.48 10.08
CA LEU A 126 5.13 -1.50 10.76
C LEU A 126 5.11 -2.77 9.91
N GLN A 127 6.27 -3.39 9.78
CA GLN A 127 6.47 -4.62 9.02
C GLN A 127 6.87 -5.74 9.97
N PHE A 128 6.29 -6.91 9.75
CA PHE A 128 6.62 -8.14 10.48
C PHE A 128 6.99 -9.23 9.49
N TYR A 129 8.24 -9.71 9.54
CA TYR A 129 8.77 -10.71 8.65
C TYR A 129 8.38 -12.11 9.10
N ILE A 130 7.56 -12.80 8.29
CA ILE A 130 7.14 -14.19 8.52
C ILE A 130 8.21 -15.14 7.99
N THR A 131 8.78 -14.83 6.83
CA THR A 131 9.89 -15.54 6.22
C THR A 131 10.95 -14.54 5.75
N GLN A 132 12.03 -15.02 5.15
CA GLN A 132 13.09 -14.17 4.62
C GLN A 132 12.58 -13.10 3.62
N GLY A 133 11.62 -13.43 2.77
CA GLY A 133 11.08 -12.49 1.78
C GLY A 133 9.65 -12.07 2.06
N PHE A 134 8.86 -12.85 2.78
CA PHE A 134 7.46 -12.60 3.00
C PHE A 134 7.20 -11.88 4.32
N LEU A 135 6.48 -10.77 4.27
CA LEU A 135 6.17 -9.96 5.43
C LEU A 135 4.71 -9.47 5.43
N LEU A 136 4.22 -9.21 6.61
CA LEU A 136 2.98 -8.48 6.86
C LEU A 136 3.32 -7.02 7.13
N GLU A 137 2.46 -6.12 6.69
CA GLU A 137 2.55 -4.71 7.03
C GLU A 137 1.22 -4.19 7.54
N ALA A 138 1.27 -3.29 8.52
CA ALA A 138 0.11 -2.58 9.01
C ALA A 138 0.50 -1.21 9.57
N GLY A 139 -0.38 -0.23 9.42
CA GLY A 139 -0.12 1.11 9.95
C GLY A 139 -1.16 2.14 9.53
N LEU A 140 -0.74 3.39 9.53
CA LEU A 140 -1.58 4.52 9.18
C LEU A 140 -1.03 5.22 7.94
N THR A 141 -1.96 5.64 7.08
CA THR A 141 -1.66 6.47 5.91
C THR A 141 -2.36 7.81 6.09
N THR A 142 -1.58 8.88 6.14
CA THR A 142 -2.11 10.23 6.05
C THR A 142 -2.24 10.60 4.57
N VAL A 143 -3.38 11.17 4.21
CA VAL A 143 -3.71 11.54 2.83
C VAL A 143 -4.01 13.02 2.79
N LYS A 144 -3.27 13.76 1.97
CA LYS A 144 -3.56 15.15 1.67
C LYS A 144 -4.20 15.23 0.30
N LEU A 145 -5.44 15.67 0.25
CA LEU A 145 -6.16 15.89 -0.99
C LEU A 145 -5.64 17.16 -1.68
N LEU A 146 -5.23 17.02 -2.93
CA LEU A 146 -4.66 18.12 -3.72
C LEU A 146 -5.69 18.73 -4.67
N ASN A 147 -6.47 17.88 -5.34
CA ASN A 147 -7.47 18.31 -6.30
C ASN A 147 -8.54 17.25 -6.52
N VAL A 148 -9.77 17.69 -6.80
CA VAL A 148 -10.89 16.84 -7.23
C VAL A 148 -11.44 17.39 -8.53
N SER A 149 -11.57 16.55 -9.55
CA SER A 149 -12.05 16.96 -10.86
C SER A 149 -12.91 15.85 -11.51
N PRO A 150 -14.13 16.14 -11.97
CA PRO A 150 -14.89 17.36 -11.73
C PRO A 150 -15.29 17.49 -10.25
N GLY A 151 -15.50 18.73 -9.78
CA GLY A 151 -15.98 19.02 -8.43
C GLY A 151 -17.49 18.85 -8.25
N TYR A 152 -18.15 18.10 -9.13
CA TYR A 152 -19.57 17.77 -9.07
C TYR A 152 -19.80 16.35 -9.56
N LEU A 153 -20.91 15.76 -9.14
CA LEU A 153 -21.41 14.46 -9.61
C LEU A 153 -22.78 14.68 -10.25
N GLN A 154 -23.01 14.04 -11.38
CA GLN A 154 -24.30 14.09 -12.07
C GLN A 154 -24.87 12.68 -12.22
N THR A 155 -26.10 12.49 -11.74
CA THR A 155 -26.84 11.23 -11.89
C THR A 155 -28.31 11.51 -12.09
N GLY A 156 -28.93 10.98 -13.16
CA GLY A 156 -30.36 11.09 -13.39
C GLY A 156 -30.89 12.53 -13.53
N GLY A 157 -30.06 13.49 -14.00
CA GLY A 157 -30.43 14.90 -14.12
C GLY A 157 -30.24 15.72 -12.84
N VAL A 158 -29.79 15.09 -11.75
CA VAL A 158 -29.42 15.77 -10.50
C VAL A 158 -27.92 16.02 -10.48
N VAL A 159 -27.53 17.28 -10.22
CA VAL A 159 -26.12 17.68 -10.05
C VAL A 159 -25.86 17.94 -8.58
N ALA A 160 -24.96 17.16 -7.99
CA ALA A 160 -24.47 17.37 -6.64
C ALA A 160 -23.05 17.94 -6.68
N TYR A 161 -22.88 19.14 -6.14
CA TYR A 161 -21.56 19.73 -5.98
C TYR A 161 -20.85 19.08 -4.78
N VAL A 162 -19.62 18.66 -4.99
CA VAL A 162 -18.75 18.18 -3.90
C VAL A 162 -18.23 19.41 -3.16
N GLY A 163 -19.01 19.86 -2.16
CA GLY A 163 -18.65 21.00 -1.32
C GLY A 163 -17.89 20.55 -0.06
N GLY A 164 -17.07 21.44 0.50
CA GLY A 164 -16.43 21.20 1.81
C GLY A 164 -15.42 20.04 1.79
N ILE A 165 -14.55 19.97 0.78
CA ILE A 165 -13.52 18.95 0.72
C ILE A 165 -12.59 19.11 1.91
N LYS A 166 -12.56 18.13 2.80
CA LYS A 166 -11.57 18.06 3.89
C LYS A 166 -10.21 17.78 3.26
N GLY A 167 -9.28 18.72 3.41
CA GLY A 167 -7.97 18.65 2.77
C GLY A 167 -7.09 17.49 3.27
N ASN A 168 -7.44 16.87 4.40
CA ASN A 168 -6.69 15.78 5.02
C ASN A 168 -7.63 14.62 5.35
N ASP A 169 -7.15 13.41 5.10
CA ASP A 169 -7.81 12.15 5.45
C ASP A 169 -6.79 11.23 6.13
N VAL A 170 -7.27 10.30 6.94
CA VAL A 170 -6.46 9.28 7.61
C VAL A 170 -7.05 7.91 7.28
N MET A 171 -6.18 6.98 6.93
CA MET A 171 -6.54 5.61 6.60
C MET A 171 -5.79 4.62 7.45
N PHE A 172 -6.42 3.52 7.77
CA PHE A 172 -5.75 2.31 8.23
C PHE A 172 -5.29 1.51 7.00
N SER A 173 -4.04 1.12 6.99
CA SER A 173 -3.43 0.37 5.90
C SER A 173 -2.93 -0.97 6.42
N ALA A 174 -3.26 -2.05 5.72
CA ALA A 174 -2.76 -3.39 6.02
C ALA A 174 -2.46 -4.13 4.71
N GLY A 175 -1.40 -4.93 4.70
CA GLY A 175 -0.95 -5.57 3.49
C GLY A 175 0.00 -6.74 3.68
N LEU A 176 0.37 -7.30 2.54
CA LEU A 176 1.32 -8.39 2.39
C LEU A 176 2.38 -7.92 1.41
N CYS A 177 3.65 -8.14 1.72
CA CYS A 177 4.75 -7.83 0.81
C CYS A 177 5.67 -9.03 0.65
N TYR A 178 6.30 -9.10 -0.51
CA TYR A 178 7.35 -10.04 -0.83
C TYR A 178 8.58 -9.30 -1.32
N LYS A 179 9.66 -9.35 -0.54
CA LYS A 179 10.97 -8.76 -0.89
C LYS A 179 11.89 -9.82 -1.45
N THR A 180 12.42 -9.54 -2.62
CA THR A 180 13.42 -10.41 -3.26
C THR A 180 14.83 -10.08 -2.76
N SER A 181 15.77 -11.01 -2.93
CA SER A 181 17.18 -10.83 -2.56
C SER A 181 17.87 -9.69 -3.29
N PHE A 182 17.46 -9.38 -4.47
CA PHE A 182 18.06 -8.33 -5.30
C PHE A 182 17.41 -6.95 -5.16
N GLY A 183 16.46 -6.79 -4.20
CA GLY A 183 15.88 -5.50 -3.84
C GLY A 183 14.54 -5.17 -4.45
N LEU A 184 13.93 -6.04 -5.27
CA LEU A 184 12.53 -5.87 -5.67
C LEU A 184 11.59 -6.22 -4.53
N ASP A 185 10.56 -5.39 -4.35
CA ASP A 185 9.50 -5.56 -3.37
C ASP A 185 8.15 -5.52 -4.09
N PHE A 186 7.35 -6.56 -3.89
CA PHE A 186 5.99 -6.68 -4.41
C PHE A 186 5.01 -6.61 -3.26
N GLY A 187 4.09 -5.65 -3.31
CA GLY A 187 3.12 -5.42 -2.24
C GLY A 187 1.68 -5.54 -2.72
N PHE A 188 0.83 -6.10 -1.85
CA PHE A 188 -0.61 -5.96 -1.92
C PHE A 188 -1.08 -5.29 -0.64
N ARG A 189 -1.78 -4.16 -0.74
CA ARG A 189 -2.23 -3.36 0.39
C ARG A 189 -3.69 -2.99 0.25
N TYR A 190 -4.42 -3.08 1.34
CA TYR A 190 -5.75 -2.53 1.50
C TYR A 190 -5.69 -1.32 2.42
N ASN A 191 -6.16 -0.18 1.92
CA ASN A 191 -6.27 1.08 2.66
C ASN A 191 -7.73 1.30 2.99
N TYR A 192 -8.07 1.39 4.27
CA TYR A 192 -9.42 1.64 4.77
C TYR A 192 -9.53 3.07 5.31
N GLY A 193 -10.39 3.89 4.73
CA GLY A 193 -10.64 5.26 5.17
C GLY A 193 -11.25 5.30 6.57
N LEU A 194 -10.62 6.03 7.47
CA LEU A 194 -11.11 6.24 8.83
C LEU A 194 -11.96 7.51 8.95
N SER A 195 -11.65 8.52 8.14
CA SER A 195 -12.34 9.79 8.11
C SER A 195 -13.15 10.00 6.83
N GLU A 196 -14.14 10.88 6.90
CA GLU A 196 -14.91 11.34 5.75
C GLU A 196 -14.09 12.39 4.99
N TRP A 197 -14.03 12.28 3.66
CA TRP A 197 -13.24 13.17 2.82
C TRP A 197 -13.97 14.47 2.40
N ALA A 198 -15.27 14.55 2.63
CA ALA A 198 -16.06 15.77 2.37
C ALA A 198 -17.09 16.00 3.47
N GLU A 199 -17.41 17.28 3.75
CA GLU A 199 -18.37 17.63 4.79
C GLU A 199 -19.81 17.24 4.43
N ASN A 200 -20.13 17.31 3.15
CA ASN A 200 -21.48 17.03 2.63
C ASN A 200 -21.63 15.58 2.14
N PHE A 201 -20.59 14.77 2.23
CA PHE A 201 -20.57 13.40 1.76
C PHE A 201 -20.09 12.48 2.90
N HIS A 202 -21.01 11.77 3.52
CA HIS A 202 -20.68 10.74 4.52
C HIS A 202 -20.09 9.49 3.85
N SER A 203 -18.98 9.66 3.14
CA SER A 203 -18.31 8.58 2.46
C SER A 203 -16.83 8.53 2.84
N LYS A 204 -16.34 7.33 3.05
CA LYS A 204 -14.92 7.05 3.33
C LYS A 204 -14.27 6.50 2.08
N SER A 205 -13.06 6.93 1.79
CA SER A 205 -12.26 6.46 0.67
C SER A 205 -11.47 5.21 1.08
N SER A 206 -11.66 4.10 0.39
CA SER A 206 -10.85 2.89 0.57
C SER A 206 -10.19 2.52 -0.75
N ALA A 207 -9.09 1.77 -0.70
CA ALA A 207 -8.41 1.31 -1.92
C ALA A 207 -7.71 -0.03 -1.71
N ALA A 208 -7.81 -0.90 -2.71
CA ALA A 208 -6.99 -2.11 -2.82
C ALA A 208 -5.92 -1.88 -3.89
N MET A 209 -4.64 -1.97 -3.51
CA MET A 209 -3.50 -1.60 -4.33
C MET A 209 -2.50 -2.75 -4.46
N VAL A 210 -1.99 -2.95 -5.65
CA VAL A 210 -0.79 -3.77 -5.92
C VAL A 210 0.35 -2.82 -6.26
N SER A 211 1.52 -3.07 -5.74
CA SER A 211 2.67 -2.18 -5.93
C SER A 211 3.96 -2.95 -6.17
N VAL A 212 4.89 -2.28 -6.83
CA VAL A 212 6.26 -2.73 -7.02
C VAL A 212 7.18 -1.60 -6.60
N SER A 213 8.21 -1.93 -5.84
CA SER A 213 9.30 -1.01 -5.51
C SER A 213 10.66 -1.68 -5.71
N TYR A 214 11.69 -0.86 -5.83
CA TYR A 214 13.06 -1.32 -5.83
C TYR A 214 13.85 -0.60 -4.75
N LEU A 215 14.36 -1.36 -3.78
CA LEU A 215 15.07 -0.83 -2.62
C LEU A 215 16.59 -0.87 -2.84
N PHE A 216 17.20 0.30 -2.87
CA PHE A 216 18.66 0.44 -2.81
C PHE A 216 19.10 0.43 -1.35
N SER A 217 20.03 -0.45 -0.97
CA SER A 217 20.58 -0.47 0.39
C SER A 217 21.52 0.72 0.58
N LEU A 218 21.23 1.58 1.54
CA LEU A 218 22.08 2.69 1.94
C LEU A 218 23.10 2.28 3.00
N ILE A 219 22.69 1.42 3.91
CA ILE A 219 23.51 0.88 5.00
C ILE A 219 23.32 -0.65 5.01
N LYS A 220 24.46 -1.36 5.02
CA LYS A 220 24.52 -2.82 5.10
C LYS A 220 24.96 -3.25 6.47
#